data_6dc103c4aded28b093d79e3e8b1eb5b3
#
_entry.id   6dc103c4aded28b093d79e3e8b1eb5b3
#
_cell.length_a   1.000
_cell.length_b   1.000
_cell.length_c   1.000
_cell.angle_alpha   90.00
_cell.angle_beta   90.00
_cell.angle_gamma   90.00
#
_symmetry.space_group_name_H-M   'P 1'
#
loop_
_entity.id
_entity.type
_entity.pdbx_description
1 polymer ?
#
loop_
_entity_poly.entity_id
_entity_poly.type
_entity_poly.pdbx_seq_one_letter_code
_entity_poly.pdbx_strand_id
1 'polypeptide(L)'
;MKHIIKYLYLFVLLFAAENLFSDEIEEVIVTADYRQTDLNKEDSSIFVLDSEEIKAQPIKHFENLSYLVPNLNFAASDSRARYFQIRGIGERSGYLGTPNTSVGFLIDDVDYSGQAGIATTFDVEQIEIFNGPQGSRIGANALAGLIYIKTKD
;
A
#
# COMPACT_ATOMS: atom_id res chain seq x y z
N MET A 1 -14.68 59.17 -0.33
CA MET A 1 -15.07 58.12 0.63
C MET A 1 -15.64 56.87 -0.02
N LYS A 2 -16.58 56.91 -0.94
CA LYS A 2 -17.22 55.72 -1.55
C LYS A 2 -16.21 54.78 -2.30
N HIS A 3 -15.19 55.33 -2.94
CA HIS A 3 -14.19 54.51 -3.67
C HIS A 3 -13.23 53.78 -2.73
N ILE A 4 -12.86 54.38 -1.60
CA ILE A 4 -11.97 53.76 -0.60
C ILE A 4 -12.65 52.56 0.04
N ILE A 5 -13.95 52.67 0.34
CA ILE A 5 -14.72 51.56 0.90
C ILE A 5 -14.85 50.40 -0.08
N LYS A 6 -14.96 50.67 -1.39
CA LYS A 6 -15.03 49.63 -2.42
C LYS A 6 -13.69 48.85 -2.57
N TYR A 7 -12.59 49.55 -2.49
CA TYR A 7 -11.26 48.88 -2.51
C TYR A 7 -10.98 48.11 -1.22
N LEU A 8 -11.43 48.57 -0.08
CA LEU A 8 -11.33 47.86 1.18
C LEU A 8 -12.15 46.57 1.16
N TYR A 9 -13.37 46.59 0.61
CA TYR A 9 -14.21 45.39 0.42
C TYR A 9 -13.52 44.39 -0.53
N LEU A 10 -12.95 44.85 -1.63
CA LEU A 10 -12.24 43.99 -2.60
C LEU A 10 -11.02 43.35 -1.97
N PHE A 11 -10.29 44.07 -1.13
CA PHE A 11 -9.12 43.58 -0.42
C PHE A 11 -9.50 42.49 0.62
N VAL A 12 -10.57 42.72 1.38
CA VAL A 12 -11.08 41.71 2.35
C VAL A 12 -11.59 40.45 1.63
N LEU A 13 -12.19 40.59 0.46
CA LEU A 13 -12.69 39.47 -0.34
C LEU A 13 -11.54 38.65 -0.94
N LEU A 14 -10.44 39.31 -1.31
CA LEU A 14 -9.23 38.62 -1.78
C LEU A 14 -8.55 37.82 -0.65
N PHE A 15 -8.49 38.38 0.56
CA PHE A 15 -7.90 37.69 1.73
C PHE A 15 -8.79 36.54 2.24
N ALA A 16 -10.10 36.61 2.06
CA ALA A 16 -11.03 35.54 2.43
C ALA A 16 -10.95 34.34 1.48
N ALA A 17 -10.49 34.54 0.25
CA ALA A 17 -10.37 33.48 -0.75
C ALA A 17 -9.18 32.54 -0.51
N GLU A 18 -8.13 32.98 0.19
CA GLU A 18 -6.96 32.15 0.46
C GLU A 18 -7.21 31.04 1.49
N ASN A 19 -8.26 31.14 2.29
CA ASN A 19 -8.60 30.11 3.29
C ASN A 19 -9.55 29.00 2.77
N LEU A 20 -9.97 29.07 1.48
CA LEU A 20 -10.88 28.08 0.89
C LEU A 20 -10.17 26.92 0.19
N PHE A 21 -8.85 26.96 0.08
CA PHE A 21 -8.04 25.89 -0.50
C PHE A 21 -7.01 25.35 0.50
N SER A 22 -7.46 25.06 1.72
CA SER A 22 -6.74 24.12 2.56
C SER A 22 -7.15 22.73 2.08
N ASP A 23 -6.46 22.22 1.06
CA ASP A 23 -6.45 20.79 0.80
C ASP A 23 -5.90 20.12 2.07
N GLU A 24 -6.78 19.48 2.81
CA GLU A 24 -6.41 18.62 3.91
C GLU A 24 -5.65 17.45 3.27
N ILE A 25 -4.31 17.52 3.31
CA ILE A 25 -3.47 16.44 2.82
C ILE A 25 -3.79 15.24 3.70
N GLU A 26 -4.52 14.27 3.17
CA GLU A 26 -4.84 13.03 3.84
C GLU A 26 -3.51 12.34 4.20
N GLU A 27 -3.22 12.24 5.49
CA GLU A 27 -2.01 11.63 5.99
C GLU A 27 -2.13 10.11 5.83
N VAL A 28 -1.38 9.56 4.88
CA VAL A 28 -1.32 8.11 4.67
C VAL A 28 -0.45 7.49 5.76
N ILE A 29 -1.07 6.69 6.63
CA ILE A 29 -0.40 6.03 7.75
C ILE A 29 -0.03 4.61 7.33
N VAL A 30 1.24 4.26 7.50
CA VAL A 30 1.75 2.89 7.34
C VAL A 30 1.46 2.11 8.61
N THR A 31 0.82 0.96 8.50
CA THR A 31 0.34 0.17 9.65
C THR A 31 1.10 -1.13 9.86
N ALA A 32 1.83 -1.63 8.86
CA ALA A 32 2.64 -2.86 8.98
C ALA A 32 3.83 -2.74 9.94
N ASP A 33 4.19 -1.54 10.36
CA ASP A 33 5.13 -1.36 11.46
C ASP A 33 4.36 -1.41 12.79
N TYR A 34 4.94 -2.02 13.83
CA TYR A 34 4.40 -2.00 15.20
C TYR A 34 4.18 -0.58 15.75
N ARG A 35 4.62 0.42 15.03
CA ARG A 35 4.35 1.85 15.24
C ARG A 35 3.70 2.41 14.00
N GLN A 36 2.58 3.07 14.17
CA GLN A 36 2.00 3.89 13.11
C GLN A 36 2.99 4.97 12.72
N THR A 37 3.46 4.95 11.49
CA THR A 37 4.44 5.90 10.97
C THR A 37 3.85 6.58 9.74
N ASP A 38 4.03 7.88 9.65
CA ASP A 38 3.70 8.64 8.46
C ASP A 38 4.57 8.14 7.27
N LEU A 39 3.94 7.88 6.14
CA LEU A 39 4.60 7.42 4.92
C LEU A 39 5.81 8.29 4.53
N ASN A 40 5.72 9.60 4.75
CA ASN A 40 6.78 10.55 4.42
C ASN A 40 8.01 10.45 5.37
N LYS A 41 7.89 9.77 6.48
CA LYS A 41 8.96 9.57 7.48
C LYS A 41 9.56 8.17 7.43
N GLU A 42 9.00 7.30 6.59
CA GLU A 42 9.49 5.93 6.45
C GLU A 42 10.69 5.90 5.49
N ASP A 43 11.78 5.29 5.94
CA ASP A 43 13.02 5.16 5.15
C ASP A 43 12.91 4.12 4.03
N SER A 44 11.85 3.32 4.01
CA SER A 44 11.58 2.27 3.03
C SER A 44 10.78 2.79 1.84
N SER A 45 11.03 2.24 0.65
CA SER A 45 10.16 2.49 -0.51
C SER A 45 8.87 1.69 -0.35
N ILE A 46 7.79 2.35 0.01
CA ILE A 46 6.49 1.74 0.25
C ILE A 46 5.50 2.20 -0.81
N PHE A 47 4.64 1.29 -1.24
CA PHE A 47 3.47 1.59 -2.05
C PHE A 47 2.24 1.22 -1.22
N VAL A 48 1.34 2.16 -1.05
CA VAL A 48 0.12 2.00 -0.25
C VAL A 48 -1.09 2.11 -1.16
N LEU A 49 -2.04 1.21 -1.01
CA LEU A 49 -3.36 1.25 -1.63
C LEU A 49 -4.40 1.30 -0.52
N ASP A 50 -5.20 2.32 -0.51
CA ASP A 50 -6.32 2.45 0.41
C ASP A 50 -7.59 1.73 -0.07
N SER A 51 -8.62 1.70 0.77
CA SER A 51 -9.87 1.02 0.45
C SER A 51 -10.65 1.66 -0.69
N GLU A 52 -10.45 2.95 -0.97
CA GLU A 52 -11.13 3.67 -2.04
C GLU A 52 -10.48 3.35 -3.39
N GLU A 53 -9.16 3.36 -3.44
CA GLU A 53 -8.40 2.96 -4.61
C GLU A 53 -8.67 1.50 -5.00
N ILE A 54 -8.71 0.61 -4.00
CA ILE A 54 -9.02 -0.82 -4.21
C ILE A 54 -10.42 -0.99 -4.78
N LYS A 55 -11.42 -0.26 -4.25
CA LYS A 55 -12.82 -0.34 -4.74
C LYS A 55 -13.02 0.30 -6.10
N ALA A 56 -12.27 1.35 -6.43
CA ALA A 56 -12.34 2.02 -7.72
C ALA A 56 -11.90 1.13 -8.89
N GLN A 57 -11.15 0.06 -8.60
CA GLN A 57 -10.63 -0.86 -9.60
C GLN A 57 -11.42 -2.18 -9.61
N PRO A 58 -11.54 -2.87 -10.76
CA PRO A 58 -12.21 -4.17 -10.86
C PRO A 58 -11.34 -5.31 -10.28
N ILE A 59 -10.74 -5.09 -9.11
CA ILE A 59 -9.83 -6.02 -8.44
C ILE A 59 -10.66 -6.93 -7.55
N LYS A 60 -10.84 -8.19 -7.98
CA LYS A 60 -11.51 -9.22 -7.18
C LYS A 60 -10.51 -10.16 -6.50
N HIS A 61 -9.35 -10.31 -7.09
CA HIS A 61 -8.32 -11.23 -6.66
C HIS A 61 -7.01 -10.48 -6.45
N PHE A 62 -6.25 -10.92 -5.48
CA PHE A 62 -5.02 -10.26 -5.07
C PHE A 62 -3.98 -10.18 -6.21
N GLU A 63 -3.94 -11.16 -7.09
CA GLU A 63 -3.06 -11.15 -8.26
C GLU A 63 -3.27 -9.95 -9.20
N ASN A 64 -4.48 -9.38 -9.19
CA ASN A 64 -4.79 -8.21 -10.03
C ASN A 64 -4.06 -6.94 -9.56
N LEU A 65 -3.55 -6.92 -8.33
CA LEU A 65 -2.71 -5.82 -7.83
C LEU A 65 -1.44 -5.62 -8.65
N SER A 66 -0.93 -6.66 -9.31
CA SER A 66 0.24 -6.54 -10.18
C SER A 66 0.05 -5.53 -11.31
N TYR A 67 -1.20 -5.19 -11.66
CA TYR A 67 -1.50 -4.16 -12.66
C TYR A 67 -1.40 -2.73 -12.10
N LEU A 68 -1.53 -2.57 -10.79
CA LEU A 68 -1.50 -1.27 -10.13
C LEU A 68 -0.14 -0.95 -9.53
N VAL A 69 0.55 -1.97 -9.05
CA VAL A 69 1.79 -1.82 -8.29
C VAL A 69 3.00 -2.01 -9.20
N PRO A 70 3.81 -0.97 -9.39
CA PRO A 70 5.02 -1.09 -10.21
C PRO A 70 5.97 -2.16 -9.67
N ASN A 71 6.52 -2.97 -10.58
CA ASN A 71 7.49 -4.03 -10.27
C ASN A 71 6.96 -5.17 -9.37
N LEU A 72 5.66 -5.26 -9.15
CA LEU A 72 5.01 -6.41 -8.55
C LEU A 72 4.59 -7.40 -9.65
N ASN A 73 5.08 -8.62 -9.57
CA ASN A 73 4.70 -9.72 -10.45
C ASN A 73 4.28 -10.93 -9.62
N PHE A 74 3.69 -11.92 -10.25
CA PHE A 74 3.33 -13.16 -9.57
C PHE A 74 3.65 -14.38 -10.42
N ALA A 75 3.78 -15.51 -9.75
CA ALA A 75 3.83 -16.82 -10.36
C ALA A 75 2.66 -17.66 -9.83
N ALA A 76 1.99 -18.36 -10.75
CA ALA A 76 0.90 -19.25 -10.46
C ALA A 76 1.26 -20.65 -10.93
N SER A 77 0.99 -21.65 -10.09
CA SER A 77 1.03 -23.05 -10.49
C SER A 77 -0.34 -23.53 -10.97
N ASP A 78 -1.38 -22.81 -10.53
CA ASP A 78 -2.77 -23.13 -10.74
C ASP A 78 -3.53 -21.87 -11.24
N SER A 79 -4.82 -21.79 -10.96
CA SER A 79 -5.66 -20.65 -11.33
C SER A 79 -5.45 -19.38 -10.48
N ARG A 80 -4.66 -19.47 -9.39
CA ARG A 80 -4.44 -18.37 -8.45
C ARG A 80 -2.94 -18.11 -8.26
N ALA A 81 -2.59 -16.83 -8.08
CA ALA A 81 -1.24 -16.43 -7.71
C ALA A 81 -0.86 -17.02 -6.35
N ARG A 82 0.27 -17.68 -6.28
CA ARG A 82 0.79 -18.27 -5.04
C ARG A 82 2.04 -17.55 -4.53
N TYR A 83 2.90 -17.17 -5.43
CA TYR A 83 4.15 -16.50 -5.13
C TYR A 83 4.20 -15.15 -5.80
N PHE A 84 4.65 -14.15 -5.06
CA PHE A 84 4.87 -12.81 -5.58
C PHE A 84 6.35 -12.55 -5.80
N GLN A 85 6.64 -11.63 -6.69
CA GLN A 85 7.98 -11.17 -7.01
C GLN A 85 7.99 -9.66 -6.95
N ILE A 86 8.93 -9.10 -6.22
CA ILE A 86 9.16 -7.66 -6.11
C ILE A 86 10.49 -7.36 -6.79
N ARG A 87 10.48 -6.44 -7.78
CA ARG A 87 11.67 -6.09 -8.58
C ARG A 87 12.35 -7.31 -9.22
N GLY A 88 11.55 -8.32 -9.59
CA GLY A 88 12.02 -9.55 -10.22
C GLY A 88 12.59 -10.59 -9.26
N ILE A 89 12.63 -10.31 -7.94
CA ILE A 89 13.09 -11.24 -6.92
C ILE A 89 11.87 -11.92 -6.28
N GLY A 90 11.85 -13.24 -6.28
CA GLY A 90 10.80 -14.08 -5.71
C GLY A 90 10.73 -15.46 -6.36
N GLU A 91 10.01 -16.36 -5.73
CA GLU A 91 9.83 -17.73 -6.20
C GLU A 91 8.90 -17.77 -7.41
N ARG A 92 9.16 -18.77 -8.29
CA ARG A 92 8.32 -19.03 -9.47
C ARG A 92 7.55 -20.33 -9.37
N SER A 93 7.98 -21.23 -8.48
CA SER A 93 7.29 -22.51 -8.26
C SER A 93 7.57 -23.02 -6.85
N GLY A 94 6.62 -23.80 -6.32
CA GLY A 94 6.76 -24.46 -5.02
C GLY A 94 7.58 -25.76 -5.04
N TYR A 95 8.05 -26.18 -6.20
CA TYR A 95 8.82 -27.44 -6.34
C TYR A 95 10.25 -27.34 -5.80
N LEU A 96 10.77 -26.16 -5.59
CA LEU A 96 12.14 -25.95 -5.13
C LEU A 96 12.30 -26.03 -3.61
N GLY A 97 11.21 -26.29 -2.87
CA GLY A 97 11.26 -26.57 -1.43
C GLY A 97 11.89 -25.45 -0.59
N THR A 98 11.72 -24.20 -1.00
CA THR A 98 12.20 -23.05 -0.24
C THR A 98 11.43 -22.94 1.07
N PRO A 99 12.07 -23.12 2.23
CA PRO A 99 11.39 -23.02 3.52
C PRO A 99 10.93 -21.59 3.81
N ASN A 100 11.63 -20.60 3.23
CA ASN A 100 11.37 -19.18 3.42
C ASN A 100 11.13 -18.50 2.08
N THR A 101 10.05 -17.76 1.94
CA THR A 101 9.74 -17.03 0.71
C THR A 101 10.53 -15.72 0.64
N SER A 102 10.98 -15.37 -0.56
CA SER A 102 11.69 -14.10 -0.78
C SER A 102 10.80 -12.88 -0.59
N VAL A 103 9.49 -13.03 -0.83
CA VAL A 103 8.49 -12.02 -0.55
C VAL A 103 7.64 -12.49 0.63
N GLY A 104 7.64 -11.71 1.69
CA GLY A 104 6.76 -11.91 2.85
C GLY A 104 5.32 -11.54 2.50
N PHE A 105 4.37 -12.21 3.13
CA PHE A 105 2.95 -11.96 2.94
C PHE A 105 2.21 -12.06 4.27
N LEU A 106 1.72 -10.95 4.77
CA LEU A 106 1.00 -10.87 6.03
C LEU A 106 -0.45 -10.43 5.79
N ILE A 107 -1.35 -10.99 6.57
CA ILE A 107 -2.74 -10.53 6.71
C ILE A 107 -2.97 -10.34 8.20
N ASP A 108 -3.25 -9.11 8.64
CA ASP A 108 -3.48 -8.75 10.05
C ASP A 108 -2.43 -9.36 10.98
N ASP A 109 -1.15 -9.16 10.65
CA ASP A 109 0.02 -9.67 11.38
C ASP A 109 0.21 -11.19 11.36
N VAL A 110 -0.63 -11.95 10.66
CA VAL A 110 -0.46 -13.39 10.48
C VAL A 110 0.33 -13.68 9.21
N ASP A 111 1.36 -14.52 9.32
CA ASP A 111 2.23 -14.87 8.20
C ASP A 111 1.58 -15.94 7.28
N TYR A 112 1.26 -15.52 6.06
CA TYR A 112 0.79 -16.37 4.97
C TYR A 112 1.80 -16.46 3.82
N SER A 113 3.06 -16.25 4.09
CA SER A 113 4.12 -16.33 3.08
C SER A 113 4.11 -17.70 2.36
N GLY A 114 4.13 -17.66 1.02
CA GLY A 114 3.99 -18.86 0.19
C GLY A 114 2.55 -19.41 0.05
N GLN A 115 1.56 -18.78 0.66
CA GLN A 115 0.14 -19.13 0.57
C GLN A 115 -0.75 -17.95 0.14
N ALA A 116 -0.18 -16.95 -0.49
CA ALA A 116 -0.86 -15.72 -0.86
C ALA A 116 -2.09 -15.91 -1.78
N GLY A 117 -2.23 -17.06 -2.42
CA GLY A 117 -3.39 -17.41 -3.25
C GLY A 117 -4.73 -17.45 -2.51
N ILE A 118 -4.73 -17.49 -1.18
CA ILE A 118 -5.96 -17.42 -0.37
C ILE A 118 -6.48 -15.99 -0.24
N ALA A 119 -5.65 -15.00 -0.45
CA ALA A 119 -6.00 -13.60 -0.26
C ALA A 119 -7.03 -13.12 -1.29
N THR A 120 -7.97 -12.36 -0.81
CA THR A 120 -8.98 -11.65 -1.61
C THR A 120 -8.89 -10.17 -1.28
N THR A 121 -9.47 -9.32 -2.12
CA THR A 121 -9.59 -7.89 -1.86
C THR A 121 -10.91 -7.52 -1.15
N PHE A 122 -11.65 -8.54 -0.73
CA PHE A 122 -12.87 -8.35 0.05
C PHE A 122 -12.51 -7.97 1.49
N ASP A 123 -13.18 -6.98 2.01
CA ASP A 123 -13.00 -6.48 3.40
C ASP A 123 -11.59 -5.96 3.73
N VAL A 124 -10.86 -5.52 2.73
CA VAL A 124 -9.55 -4.91 2.91
C VAL A 124 -9.72 -3.42 3.19
N GLU A 125 -9.02 -2.94 4.23
CA GLU A 125 -8.89 -1.54 4.54
C GLU A 125 -7.73 -0.91 3.77
N GLN A 126 -6.56 -1.57 3.83
CA GLN A 126 -5.32 -1.05 3.25
C GLN A 126 -4.40 -2.19 2.82
N ILE A 127 -3.64 -1.96 1.75
CA ILE A 127 -2.57 -2.86 1.30
C ILE A 127 -1.28 -2.05 1.23
N GLU A 128 -0.26 -2.53 1.90
CA GLU A 128 1.06 -1.93 1.93
C GLU A 128 2.09 -2.87 1.28
N ILE A 129 2.89 -2.35 0.37
CA ILE A 129 3.91 -3.12 -0.32
C ILE A 129 5.26 -2.47 -0.10
N PHE A 130 6.06 -3.11 0.72
CA PHE A 130 7.42 -2.68 1.07
C PHE A 130 8.41 -3.25 0.05
N ASN A 131 9.14 -2.37 -0.60
CA ASN A 131 10.18 -2.75 -1.55
C ASN A 131 11.54 -2.80 -0.84
N GLY A 132 12.12 -3.99 -0.77
CA GLY A 132 13.41 -4.21 -0.13
C GLY A 132 13.31 -5.10 1.11
N PRO A 133 14.45 -5.48 1.71
CA PRO A 133 14.48 -6.45 2.80
C PRO A 133 13.69 -5.99 4.02
N GLN A 134 12.78 -6.83 4.52
CA GLN A 134 11.97 -6.62 5.72
C GLN A 134 12.20 -7.71 6.78
N GLY A 135 13.36 -8.36 6.74
CA GLY A 135 13.70 -9.45 7.66
C GLY A 135 13.73 -9.05 9.14
N SER A 136 13.93 -7.77 9.45
CA SER A 136 13.86 -7.27 10.83
C SER A 136 12.43 -7.27 11.39
N ARG A 137 11.41 -7.22 10.51
CA ARG A 137 9.99 -7.20 10.88
C ARG A 137 9.40 -8.61 10.99
N ILE A 138 9.67 -9.46 10.01
CA ILE A 138 9.03 -10.77 9.89
C ILE A 138 10.00 -11.97 9.87
N GLY A 139 11.26 -11.75 10.17
CA GLY A 139 12.25 -12.82 10.27
C GLY A 139 12.78 -13.27 8.92
N ALA A 140 12.84 -14.60 8.70
CA ALA A 140 13.57 -15.20 7.57
C ALA A 140 12.91 -14.99 6.20
N ASN A 141 11.62 -14.64 6.15
CA ASN A 141 10.90 -14.27 4.94
C ASN A 141 11.19 -12.80 4.57
N ALA A 142 10.75 -12.35 3.38
CA ALA A 142 10.83 -10.97 2.95
C ALA A 142 12.25 -10.41 2.69
N LEU A 143 13.07 -11.19 2.01
CA LEU A 143 14.35 -10.69 1.48
C LEU A 143 14.14 -9.65 0.36
N ALA A 144 13.15 -9.84 -0.49
CA ALA A 144 12.82 -8.94 -1.61
C ALA A 144 11.85 -7.84 -1.22
N GLY A 145 11.01 -8.10 -0.23
CA GLY A 145 9.99 -7.18 0.25
C GLY A 145 8.87 -7.88 1.02
N LEU A 146 7.91 -7.07 1.44
CA LEU A 146 6.75 -7.51 2.22
C LEU A 146 5.48 -6.98 1.58
N ILE A 147 4.46 -7.81 1.51
CA ILE A 147 3.09 -7.43 1.21
C ILE A 147 2.29 -7.57 2.51
N TYR A 148 1.74 -6.47 2.98
CA TYR A 148 0.91 -6.43 4.18
C TYR A 148 -0.51 -6.04 3.82
N ILE A 149 -1.47 -6.83 4.27
CA ILE A 149 -2.91 -6.57 4.10
C ILE A 149 -3.50 -6.31 5.47
N LYS A 150 -4.14 -5.16 5.61
CA LYS A 150 -4.96 -4.83 6.77
C LYS A 150 -6.42 -4.99 6.39
N THR A 151 -7.17 -5.77 7.15
CA THR A 151 -8.62 -5.90 7.01
C THR A 151 -9.35 -4.83 7.82
N LYS A 152 -10.63 -4.63 7.54
CA LYS A 152 -11.46 -3.71 8.31
C LYS A 152 -11.82 -4.32 9.66
N ASP A 153 -11.81 -3.49 10.70
CA ASP A 153 -12.27 -3.83 12.05
C ASP A 153 -13.80 -4.01 12.10
#